data_71acce48404f5602c40a7f0aaaacfa88
#
_entry.id   71acce48404f5602c40a7f0aaaacfa88
#
_cell.length_a   1.000
_cell.length_b   1.000
_cell.length_c   1.000
_cell.angle_alpha   90.00
_cell.angle_beta   90.00
_cell.angle_gamma   90.00
#
_symmetry.space_group_name_H-M   'P 1'
#
loop_
_entity.id
_entity.type
_entity.pdbx_description
1 polymer ?
#
loop_
_entity_poly.entity_id
_entity_poly.type
_entity_poly.pdbx_seq_one_letter_code
_entity_poly.pdbx_strand_id
1 'polypeptide(L)'
;MKDGTAVLTRCATMDDPFVTLRVHNPNARDGVFSVTVGLQDSAGRTVAEAGAQEPVAAKDTATVRLGVAGTGHVDKTTHCTVEPRATFDW
;
A
#
# COMPACT_ATOMS: atom_id res chain seq x y z
N MET A 1 19.01 5.65 -6.67
CA MET A 1 17.96 6.44 -6.00
C MET A 1 17.58 5.79 -4.68
N LYS A 2 17.07 6.58 -3.76
CA LYS A 2 16.63 6.06 -2.46
C LYS A 2 15.23 5.49 -2.55
N ASP A 3 14.93 4.49 -1.73
CA ASP A 3 13.56 4.02 -1.55
C ASP A 3 12.68 5.12 -0.97
N GLY A 4 11.41 5.07 -1.30
CA GLY A 4 10.41 5.97 -0.76
C GLY A 4 9.82 5.47 0.53
N THR A 5 8.80 6.16 1.02
CA THR A 5 8.03 5.78 2.18
C THR A 5 6.58 5.55 1.80
N ALA A 6 5.92 4.64 2.50
CA ALA A 6 4.50 4.38 2.34
C ALA A 6 3.81 4.47 3.69
N VAL A 7 2.70 5.21 3.74
CA VAL A 7 1.92 5.42 4.96
C VAL A 7 0.48 5.02 4.70
N LEU A 8 -0.07 4.15 5.54
CA LEU A 8 -1.46 3.73 5.48
C LEU A 8 -2.35 4.86 5.99
N THR A 9 -3.36 5.24 5.19
CA THR A 9 -4.34 6.25 5.58
C THR A 9 -5.74 5.68 5.78
N ARG A 10 -6.06 4.53 5.17
CA ARG A 10 -7.35 3.88 5.33
C ARG A 10 -7.27 2.39 5.05
N CYS A 11 -7.84 1.59 5.94
CA CYS A 11 -7.97 0.15 5.74
C CYS A 11 -9.21 -0.18 4.90
N ALA A 12 -9.19 -1.31 4.22
CA ALA A 12 -10.31 -1.80 3.44
C ALA A 12 -11.46 -2.27 4.34
N THR A 13 -12.69 -2.09 3.85
CA THR A 13 -13.91 -2.62 4.49
C THR A 13 -14.73 -3.37 3.43
N MET A 14 -15.77 -4.07 3.87
CA MET A 14 -16.68 -4.76 2.94
C MET A 14 -17.39 -3.77 2.00
N ASP A 15 -17.72 -2.58 2.52
CA ASP A 15 -18.39 -1.54 1.73
C ASP A 15 -17.42 -0.79 0.81
N ASP A 16 -16.14 -0.72 1.20
CA ASP A 16 -15.09 -0.06 0.45
C ASP A 16 -13.83 -0.94 0.45
N PRO A 17 -13.74 -1.92 -0.47
CA PRO A 17 -12.66 -2.90 -0.46
C PRO A 17 -11.35 -2.35 -1.05
N PHE A 18 -10.97 -1.16 -0.64
CA PHE A 18 -9.74 -0.50 -1.06
C PHE A 18 -8.93 -0.08 0.15
N VAL A 19 -7.62 -0.35 0.10
CA VAL A 19 -6.66 0.20 1.04
C VAL A 19 -6.11 1.49 0.44
N THR A 20 -6.12 2.56 1.20
CA THR A 20 -5.59 3.85 0.76
C THR A 20 -4.27 4.13 1.48
N LEU A 21 -3.25 4.49 0.72
CA LEU A 21 -1.95 4.80 1.27
C LEU A 21 -1.31 5.96 0.51
N ARG A 22 -0.31 6.57 1.11
CA ARG A 22 0.46 7.66 0.51
C ARG A 22 1.89 7.19 0.32
N VAL A 23 2.42 7.40 -0.88
CA VAL A 23 3.79 7.04 -1.25
C VAL A 23 4.55 8.31 -1.54
N HIS A 24 5.65 8.51 -0.84
CA HIS A 24 6.51 9.69 -1.01
C HIS A 24 7.80 9.30 -1.71
N ASN A 25 8.14 10.05 -2.75
CA ASN A 25 9.41 9.96 -3.47
C ASN A 25 10.37 11.03 -2.94
N PRO A 26 11.43 10.65 -2.17
CA PRO A 26 12.38 11.61 -1.64
C PRO A 26 13.43 12.09 -2.64
N ASN A 27 13.41 11.51 -3.84
CA ASN A 27 14.45 11.76 -4.84
C ASN A 27 14.13 12.99 -5.68
N ALA A 28 15.16 13.57 -6.30
CA ALA A 28 15.02 14.71 -7.22
C ALA A 28 14.67 14.26 -8.65
N ARG A 29 14.27 13.00 -8.82
CA ARG A 29 13.88 12.41 -10.11
C ARG A 29 12.60 11.60 -9.92
N ASP A 30 11.78 11.54 -10.97
CA ASP A 30 10.62 10.67 -11.01
C ASP A 30 11.06 9.20 -10.88
N GLY A 31 10.24 8.39 -10.24
CA GLY A 31 10.54 6.98 -10.08
C GLY A 31 9.28 6.15 -9.96
N VAL A 32 9.42 4.84 -10.10
CA VAL A 32 8.37 3.86 -9.86
C VAL A 32 8.71 3.10 -8.59
N PHE A 33 7.73 2.97 -7.70
CA PHE A 33 7.92 2.35 -6.39
C PHE A 33 6.95 1.20 -6.21
N SER A 34 7.44 0.11 -5.63
CA SER A 34 6.60 -1.01 -5.21
C SER A 34 6.13 -0.81 -3.78
N VAL A 35 4.84 -1.00 -3.55
CA VAL A 35 4.22 -0.95 -2.23
C VAL A 35 3.57 -2.29 -1.92
N THR A 36 3.56 -2.68 -0.65
CA THR A 36 2.98 -3.93 -0.19
C THR A 36 2.09 -3.68 1.01
N VAL A 37 0.89 -4.25 0.98
CA VAL A 37 -0.12 -4.14 2.04
C VAL A 37 -0.46 -5.54 2.52
N GLY A 38 -0.53 -5.71 3.83
CA GLY A 38 -1.01 -6.95 4.46
C GLY A 38 -2.40 -6.77 5.05
N LEU A 39 -3.24 -7.78 4.91
CA LEU A 39 -4.56 -7.85 5.53
C LEU A 39 -4.49 -8.86 6.67
N GLN A 40 -4.90 -8.44 7.87
CA GLN A 40 -4.82 -9.26 9.08
C GLN A 40 -6.20 -9.51 9.66
N ASP A 41 -6.40 -10.70 10.23
CA ASP A 41 -7.61 -11.06 10.95
C ASP A 41 -7.55 -10.57 12.40
N SER A 42 -8.60 -10.88 13.19
CA SER A 42 -8.69 -10.48 14.60
C SER A 42 -7.62 -11.11 15.47
N ALA A 43 -7.01 -12.20 15.04
CA ALA A 43 -5.92 -12.87 15.76
C ALA A 43 -4.55 -12.31 15.38
N GLY A 44 -4.49 -11.32 14.49
CA GLY A 44 -3.24 -10.71 14.04
C GLY A 44 -2.50 -11.51 12.97
N ARG A 45 -3.16 -12.52 12.37
CA ARG A 45 -2.55 -13.30 11.29
C ARG A 45 -2.79 -12.64 9.95
N THR A 46 -1.78 -12.64 9.09
CA THR A 46 -1.91 -12.16 7.72
C THR A 46 -2.70 -13.17 6.91
N VAL A 47 -3.90 -12.77 6.46
CA VAL A 47 -4.78 -13.63 5.65
C VAL A 47 -4.61 -13.38 4.16
N ALA A 48 -4.07 -12.22 3.77
CA ALA A 48 -3.80 -11.90 2.37
C ALA A 48 -2.78 -10.77 2.30
N GLU A 49 -2.14 -10.65 1.14
CA GLU A 49 -1.24 -9.55 0.82
C GLU A 49 -1.60 -9.02 -0.56
N ALA A 50 -1.40 -7.73 -0.75
CA ALA A 50 -1.59 -7.08 -2.04
C ALA A 50 -0.44 -6.11 -2.26
N GLY A 51 -0.06 -5.94 -3.52
CA GLY A 51 1.01 -5.03 -3.89
C GLY A 51 0.70 -4.32 -5.18
N ALA A 52 1.39 -3.20 -5.40
CA ALA A 52 1.26 -2.42 -6.62
C ALA A 52 2.55 -1.66 -6.88
N GLN A 53 2.72 -1.28 -8.14
CA GLN A 53 3.77 -0.36 -8.56
C GLN A 53 3.12 0.99 -8.86
N GLU A 54 3.72 2.06 -8.35
CA GLU A 54 3.16 3.41 -8.50
C GLU A 54 4.23 4.38 -8.97
N PRO A 55 4.00 5.09 -10.08
CA PRO A 55 4.89 6.17 -10.49
C PRO A 55 4.64 7.39 -9.59
N VAL A 56 5.71 7.96 -9.06
CA VAL A 56 5.65 9.15 -8.21
C VAL A 56 6.66 10.16 -8.72
N ALA A 57 6.20 11.38 -8.98
CA ALA A 57 7.06 12.46 -9.44
C ALA A 57 8.11 12.84 -8.38
N ALA A 58 9.18 13.47 -8.84
CA ALA A 58 10.29 13.89 -7.98
C ALA A 58 9.78 14.72 -6.79
N LYS A 59 10.20 14.38 -5.58
CA LYS A 59 9.85 15.07 -4.33
C LYS A 59 8.35 15.14 -4.03
N ASP A 60 7.54 14.38 -4.75
CA ASP A 60 6.09 14.40 -4.62
C ASP A 60 5.58 13.24 -3.77
N THR A 61 4.30 13.31 -3.44
CA THR A 61 3.57 12.26 -2.72
C THR A 61 2.34 11.89 -3.53
N ALA A 62 2.17 10.59 -3.79
CA ALA A 62 1.01 10.07 -4.50
C ALA A 62 0.07 9.36 -3.53
N THR A 63 -1.22 9.57 -3.69
CA THR A 63 -2.24 8.79 -2.99
C THR A 63 -2.61 7.59 -3.84
N VAL A 64 -2.48 6.40 -3.27
CA VAL A 64 -2.72 5.14 -3.96
C VAL A 64 -3.93 4.45 -3.33
N ARG A 65 -4.89 4.04 -4.17
CA ARG A 65 -6.00 3.18 -3.75
C ARG A 65 -5.77 1.79 -4.31
N LEU A 66 -5.56 0.83 -3.43
CA LEU A 66 -5.26 -0.54 -3.80
C LEU A 66 -6.48 -1.42 -3.55
N GLY A 67 -7.07 -1.95 -4.62
CA GLY A 67 -8.22 -2.86 -4.52
C GLY A 67 -7.83 -4.21 -3.98
N VAL A 68 -8.53 -4.68 -2.96
CA VAL A 68 -8.24 -5.95 -2.29
C VAL A 68 -9.41 -6.94 -2.37
N ALA A 69 -10.50 -6.58 -3.03
CA ALA A 69 -11.66 -7.46 -3.19
C ALA A 69 -11.30 -8.80 -3.85
N GLY A 70 -10.33 -8.78 -4.77
CA GLY A 70 -9.87 -9.98 -5.46
C GLY A 70 -9.14 -10.99 -4.58
N THR A 71 -8.73 -10.60 -3.36
CA THR A 71 -8.09 -11.53 -2.42
C THR A 71 -9.08 -12.52 -1.81
N GLY A 72 -10.38 -12.18 -1.79
CA GLY A 72 -11.42 -13.00 -1.17
C GLY A 72 -11.43 -12.98 0.34
N HIS A 73 -10.65 -12.13 1.00
CA HIS A 73 -10.47 -12.12 2.45
C HIS A 73 -10.88 -10.82 3.14
N VAL A 74 -11.55 -9.90 2.43
CA VAL A 74 -11.92 -8.60 3.00
C VAL A 74 -12.88 -8.75 4.18
N ASP A 75 -13.77 -9.73 4.12
CA ASP A 75 -14.74 -10.03 5.17
C ASP A 75 -14.09 -10.47 6.48
N LYS A 76 -12.89 -11.03 6.43
CA LYS A 76 -12.12 -11.49 7.58
C LYS A 76 -11.11 -10.48 8.09
N THR A 77 -10.92 -9.39 7.34
CA THR A 77 -9.90 -8.40 7.64
C THR A 77 -10.38 -7.45 8.73
N THR A 78 -9.61 -7.35 9.82
CA THR A 78 -9.85 -6.37 10.89
C THR A 78 -8.77 -5.31 10.93
N HIS A 79 -7.58 -5.61 10.42
CA HIS A 79 -6.44 -4.70 10.40
C HIS A 79 -5.75 -4.75 9.05
N CYS A 80 -5.23 -3.61 8.64
CA CYS A 80 -4.34 -3.52 7.49
C CYS A 80 -2.97 -3.07 7.96
N THR A 81 -1.93 -3.60 7.31
CA THR A 81 -0.56 -3.15 7.52
C THR A 81 0.01 -2.72 6.18
N VAL A 82 0.96 -1.80 6.22
CA VAL A 82 1.70 -1.39 5.04
C VAL A 82 3.18 -1.53 5.34
N GLU A 83 3.93 -2.05 4.37
CA GLU A 83 5.38 -2.01 4.44
C GLU A 83 5.81 -0.53 4.36
N PRO A 84 6.49 0.02 5.41
CA PRO A 84 6.79 1.45 5.44
C PRO A 84 7.79 1.89 4.38
N ARG A 85 8.51 0.94 3.80
CA ARG A 85 9.43 1.21 2.70
C ARG A 85 8.75 0.93 1.37
N ALA A 86 8.62 1.97 0.54
CA ALA A 86 8.25 1.81 -0.86
C ALA A 86 9.53 1.57 -1.65
N THR A 87 9.70 0.35 -2.16
CA THR A 87 10.95 -0.05 -2.83
C THR A 87 11.05 0.63 -4.20
N PHE A 88 12.17 1.28 -4.43
CA PHE A 88 12.44 1.88 -5.74
C PHE A 88 12.70 0.79 -6.78
N ASP A 89 11.92 0.77 -7.86
CA ASP A 89 12.05 -0.22 -8.93
C ASP A 89 12.81 0.33 -10.13
N TRP A 90 12.49 1.56 -10.57
CA TRP A 90 13.22 2.22 -11.66
C TRP A 90 12.89 3.73 -11.77
#